data_24c6b0baf6ac09b1a3e0843f637961e9
#
_entry.id   24c6b0baf6ac09b1a3e0843f637961e9
#
_cell.length_a   1.000
_cell.length_b   1.000
_cell.length_c   1.000
_cell.angle_alpha   90.00
_cell.angle_beta   90.00
_cell.angle_gamma   90.00
#
_symmetry.space_group_name_H-M   'P 1'
#
loop_
_entity.id
_entity.type
_entity.pdbx_description
1 polymer ?
#
loop_
_entity_poly.entity_id
_entity_poly.type
_entity_poly.pdbx_seq_one_letter_code
_entity_poly.pdbx_strand_id
1 'polypeptide(L)'
;MSRQPLKIGILNLMHDKEDTQKRFSRVLRDTGENLEITYFYPVNHYKNREVPELVAKISQPLDLKLVRQMDAFIITGAPLEKLPFSDITYLDELQGLMDTLEKQNISQLYVCWGGMIALNYFYGIHKEMLDAKLFGIYPQKITNQSNLLKGLTNGFLAPHARYAEMSKDDILSSKDLIINAYSSTGHLF
;
A
#
# COMPACT_ATOMS: atom_id res chain seq x y z
N MET A 1 -15.33 29.86 5.20
CA MET A 1 -13.88 29.62 5.45
C MET A 1 -13.51 28.40 4.64
N SER A 2 -12.61 28.51 3.65
CA SER A 2 -12.11 27.36 2.90
C SER A 2 -11.30 26.48 3.84
N ARG A 3 -11.72 25.22 3.98
CA ARG A 3 -11.00 24.21 4.77
C ARG A 3 -9.60 24.05 4.14
N GLN A 4 -8.55 24.01 4.97
CA GLN A 4 -7.22 23.70 4.45
C GLN A 4 -7.23 22.36 3.73
N PRO A 5 -6.46 22.18 2.64
CA PRO A 5 -6.40 20.91 1.94
C PRO A 5 -5.83 19.82 2.84
N LEU A 6 -6.38 18.60 2.73
CA LEU A 6 -5.78 17.42 3.32
C LEU A 6 -4.54 17.03 2.51
N LYS A 7 -3.41 16.88 3.17
CA LYS A 7 -2.13 16.53 2.55
C LYS A 7 -1.95 15.02 2.52
N ILE A 8 -1.92 14.45 1.33
CA ILE A 8 -1.77 13.01 1.11
C ILE A 8 -0.41 12.71 0.49
N GLY A 9 0.43 11.97 1.20
CA GLY A 9 1.68 11.45 0.65
C GLY A 9 1.44 10.09 -0.01
N ILE A 10 2.09 9.83 -1.14
CA ILE A 10 2.02 8.52 -1.82
C ILE A 10 3.42 8.08 -2.22
N LEU A 11 3.92 7.02 -1.60
CA LEU A 11 5.13 6.35 -2.06
C LEU A 11 4.76 5.40 -3.19
N ASN A 12 5.14 5.77 -4.41
CA ASN A 12 4.83 5.00 -5.61
C ASN A 12 5.94 4.01 -5.93
N LEU A 13 5.70 2.72 -5.64
CA LEU A 13 6.65 1.63 -5.86
C LEU A 13 6.44 0.88 -7.19
N MET A 14 5.35 1.18 -7.90
CA MET A 14 5.03 0.53 -9.18
C MET A 14 6.06 0.89 -10.27
N HIS A 15 6.25 -0.02 -11.23
CA HIS A 15 7.10 0.23 -12.39
C HIS A 15 6.48 1.26 -13.35
N ASP A 16 5.17 1.23 -13.56
CA ASP A 16 4.43 2.24 -14.31
C ASP A 16 4.02 3.39 -13.38
N LYS A 17 4.96 4.31 -13.18
CA LYS A 17 4.80 5.43 -12.25
C LYS A 17 3.67 6.38 -12.67
N GLU A 18 3.61 6.69 -13.96
CA GLU A 18 2.67 7.67 -14.49
C GLU A 18 1.22 7.16 -14.46
N ASP A 19 0.98 5.94 -14.91
CA ASP A 19 -0.37 5.34 -14.89
C ASP A 19 -0.86 5.17 -13.45
N THR A 20 0.01 4.67 -12.56
CA THR A 20 -0.30 4.55 -11.13
C THR A 20 -0.67 5.90 -10.53
N GLN A 21 0.09 6.96 -10.81
CA GLN A 21 -0.21 8.30 -10.33
C GLN A 21 -1.56 8.81 -10.84
N LYS A 22 -1.85 8.62 -12.13
CA LYS A 22 -3.14 9.01 -12.73
C LYS A 22 -4.31 8.30 -12.03
N ARG A 23 -4.20 6.98 -11.78
CA ARG A 23 -5.24 6.17 -11.15
C ARG A 23 -5.49 6.59 -9.70
N PHE A 24 -4.45 6.71 -8.88
CA PHE A 24 -4.59 7.14 -7.48
C PHE A 24 -5.14 8.56 -7.40
N SER A 25 -4.59 9.51 -8.20
CA SER A 25 -5.07 10.89 -8.22
C SER A 25 -6.55 10.99 -8.61
N ARG A 26 -7.00 10.19 -9.58
CA ARG A 26 -8.41 10.18 -9.99
C ARG A 26 -9.30 9.72 -8.84
N VAL A 27 -9.02 8.53 -8.27
CA VAL A 27 -9.82 7.96 -7.19
C VAL A 27 -9.90 8.89 -5.98
N LEU A 28 -8.77 9.48 -5.59
CA LEU A 28 -8.73 10.39 -4.45
C LEU A 28 -9.51 11.69 -4.72
N ARG A 29 -9.41 12.26 -5.92
CA ARG A 29 -10.14 13.47 -6.29
C ARG A 29 -11.65 13.24 -6.46
N ASP A 30 -12.06 12.03 -6.84
CA ASP A 30 -13.47 11.65 -6.97
C ASP A 30 -14.21 11.67 -5.61
N THR A 31 -13.48 11.75 -4.49
CA THR A 31 -14.07 11.95 -3.15
C THR A 31 -14.71 13.32 -2.97
N GLY A 32 -14.36 14.29 -3.79
CA GLY A 32 -14.82 15.69 -3.67
C GLY A 32 -14.14 16.50 -2.57
N GLU A 33 -13.21 15.89 -1.82
CA GLU A 33 -12.43 16.58 -0.78
C GLU A 33 -11.35 17.49 -1.39
N ASN A 34 -11.00 18.57 -0.68
CA ASN A 34 -9.88 19.43 -1.05
C ASN A 34 -8.57 18.74 -0.66
N LEU A 35 -7.85 18.20 -1.66
CA LEU A 35 -6.65 17.38 -1.46
C LEU A 35 -5.41 18.01 -2.10
N GLU A 36 -4.30 17.97 -1.35
CA GLU A 36 -2.94 18.19 -1.83
C GLU A 36 -2.21 16.84 -1.86
N ILE A 37 -1.95 16.31 -3.06
CA ILE A 37 -1.35 14.98 -3.25
C ILE A 37 0.12 15.13 -3.64
N THR A 38 1.00 14.53 -2.86
CA THR A 38 2.45 14.51 -3.11
C THR A 38 2.92 13.08 -3.38
N TYR A 39 3.59 12.87 -4.52
CA TYR A 39 4.16 11.57 -4.88
C TYR A 39 5.64 11.51 -4.54
N PHE A 40 6.05 10.37 -3.99
CA PHE A 40 7.43 10.08 -3.60
C PHE A 40 7.96 8.84 -4.32
N TYR A 41 9.26 8.79 -4.50
CA TYR A 41 10.01 7.57 -4.87
C TYR A 41 11.07 7.24 -3.82
N PRO A 42 11.42 5.94 -3.63
CA PRO A 42 12.46 5.56 -2.68
C PRO A 42 13.84 6.02 -3.19
N VAL A 43 14.59 6.74 -2.36
CA VAL A 43 15.93 7.27 -2.70
C VAL A 43 16.92 6.13 -2.90
N ASN A 44 16.91 5.14 -1.99
CA ASN A 44 17.81 4.00 -2.03
C ASN A 44 17.63 3.12 -3.28
N HIS A 45 16.46 3.14 -3.90
CA HIS A 45 16.20 2.46 -5.17
C HIS A 45 17.07 3.01 -6.32
N TYR A 46 17.42 4.29 -6.24
CA TYR A 46 18.23 4.98 -7.27
C TYR A 46 19.66 5.29 -6.82
N LYS A 47 20.11 4.73 -5.67
CA LYS A 47 21.44 5.04 -5.11
C LYS A 47 22.61 4.81 -6.07
N ASN A 48 22.50 3.80 -6.94
CA ASN A 48 23.56 3.40 -7.88
C ASN A 48 23.18 3.62 -9.35
N ARG A 49 22.17 4.45 -9.63
CA ARG A 49 21.71 4.78 -10.98
C ARG A 49 21.02 6.13 -10.99
N GLU A 50 20.95 6.75 -12.14
CA GLU A 50 20.19 8.00 -12.31
C GLU A 50 18.70 7.79 -12.12
N VAL A 51 18.03 8.76 -11.52
CA VAL A 51 16.57 8.82 -11.46
C VAL A 51 16.05 9.11 -12.86
N PRO A 52 15.19 8.28 -13.46
CA PRO A 52 14.62 8.57 -14.76
C PRO A 52 13.94 9.95 -14.79
N GLU A 53 14.12 10.70 -15.88
CA GLU A 53 13.57 12.06 -16.02
C GLU A 53 12.08 12.13 -15.71
N LEU A 54 11.29 11.15 -16.22
CA LEU A 54 9.87 11.07 -15.94
C LEU A 54 9.59 10.97 -14.44
N VAL A 55 10.34 10.13 -13.71
CA VAL A 55 10.17 9.94 -12.26
C VAL A 55 10.47 11.25 -11.52
N ALA A 56 11.58 11.90 -11.85
CA ALA A 56 11.96 13.17 -11.25
C ALA A 56 10.96 14.31 -11.54
N LYS A 57 10.28 14.24 -12.69
CA LYS A 57 9.26 15.23 -13.08
C LYS A 57 7.93 15.06 -12.33
N ILE A 58 7.51 13.82 -12.06
CA ILE A 58 6.17 13.54 -11.51
C ILE A 58 6.18 13.17 -10.01
N SER A 59 7.35 12.98 -9.42
CA SER A 59 7.51 12.61 -8.02
C SER A 59 8.80 13.20 -7.46
N GLN A 60 8.93 13.23 -6.15
CA GLN A 60 10.12 13.73 -5.47
C GLN A 60 10.75 12.63 -4.61
N PRO A 61 12.04 12.76 -4.24
CA PRO A 61 12.68 11.82 -3.34
C PRO A 61 11.93 11.74 -2.01
N LEU A 62 11.87 10.55 -1.43
CA LEU A 62 11.27 10.38 -0.10
C LEU A 62 12.05 11.21 0.92
N ASP A 63 11.37 12.14 1.56
CA ASP A 63 11.90 12.96 2.65
C ASP A 63 11.00 12.85 3.87
N LEU A 64 11.53 12.26 4.94
CA LEU A 64 10.79 12.05 6.19
C LEU A 64 10.38 13.37 6.88
N LYS A 65 11.05 14.50 6.57
CA LYS A 65 10.62 15.82 7.07
C LYS A 65 9.33 16.27 6.40
N LEU A 66 9.17 16.00 5.11
CA LEU A 66 7.93 16.27 4.38
C LEU A 66 6.82 15.29 4.77
N VAL A 67 7.17 14.01 4.96
CA VAL A 67 6.22 12.97 5.43
C VAL A 67 5.53 13.38 6.73
N ARG A 68 6.26 13.97 7.68
CA ARG A 68 5.70 14.44 8.96
C ARG A 68 4.67 15.56 8.83
N GLN A 69 4.53 16.15 7.65
CA GLN A 69 3.55 17.21 7.37
C GLN A 69 2.29 16.69 6.67
N MET A 70 2.22 15.38 6.42
CA MET A 70 1.09 14.73 5.76
C MET A 70 0.01 14.35 6.77
N ASP A 71 -1.25 14.44 6.36
CA ASP A 71 -2.40 13.98 7.14
C ASP A 71 -2.65 12.47 6.95
N ALA A 72 -2.31 11.96 5.76
CA ALA A 72 -2.36 10.54 5.44
C ALA A 72 -1.26 10.14 4.47
N PHE A 73 -0.92 8.85 4.47
CA PHE A 73 0.13 8.32 3.60
C PHE A 73 -0.27 6.97 2.99
N ILE A 74 0.01 6.81 1.70
CA ILE A 74 -0.26 5.57 0.95
C ILE A 74 1.07 4.98 0.48
N ILE A 75 1.28 3.68 0.72
CA ILE A 75 2.37 2.91 0.11
C ILE A 75 1.76 1.97 -0.91
N THR A 76 2.13 2.11 -2.17
CA THR A 76 1.57 1.33 -3.27
C THR A 76 2.13 -0.09 -3.32
N GLY A 77 1.56 -0.93 -4.17
CA GLY A 77 2.14 -2.20 -4.54
C GLY A 77 3.44 -2.06 -5.34
N ALA A 78 4.12 -3.19 -5.47
CA ALA A 78 5.29 -3.38 -6.33
C ALA A 78 5.29 -4.83 -6.85
N PRO A 79 5.81 -5.13 -8.04
CA PRO A 79 5.89 -6.50 -8.56
C PRO A 79 7.09 -7.27 -7.96
N LEU A 80 7.19 -7.30 -6.63
CA LEU A 80 8.32 -7.81 -5.88
C LEU A 80 7.96 -9.01 -4.98
N GLU A 81 6.75 -9.54 -5.12
CA GLU A 81 6.22 -10.60 -4.24
C GLU A 81 7.04 -11.89 -4.29
N LYS A 82 7.80 -12.14 -5.38
CA LYS A 82 8.66 -13.31 -5.53
C LYS A 82 10.01 -13.17 -4.81
N LEU A 83 10.43 -11.97 -4.45
CA LEU A 83 11.69 -11.73 -3.78
C LEU A 83 11.52 -11.84 -2.26
N PRO A 84 12.50 -12.39 -1.53
CA PRO A 84 12.57 -12.21 -0.08
C PRO A 84 12.57 -10.72 0.28
N PHE A 85 11.97 -10.35 1.41
CA PHE A 85 11.96 -8.94 1.83
C PHE A 85 13.39 -8.43 2.10
N SER A 86 14.30 -9.29 2.58
CA SER A 86 15.71 -8.98 2.79
C SER A 86 16.47 -8.53 1.54
N ASP A 87 15.99 -8.92 0.35
CA ASP A 87 16.66 -8.62 -0.92
C ASP A 87 16.23 -7.26 -1.51
N ILE A 88 15.34 -6.55 -0.81
CA ILE A 88 14.84 -5.24 -1.25
C ILE A 88 15.84 -4.15 -0.86
N THR A 89 16.44 -3.52 -1.85
CA THR A 89 17.53 -2.54 -1.67
C THR A 89 17.14 -1.28 -0.90
N TYR A 90 15.86 -0.96 -0.81
CA TYR A 90 15.30 0.18 -0.09
C TYR A 90 14.46 -0.24 1.13
N LEU A 91 14.68 -1.46 1.66
CA LEU A 91 13.94 -1.98 2.80
C LEU A 91 14.06 -1.07 4.03
N ASP A 92 15.30 -0.69 4.39
CA ASP A 92 15.55 0.17 5.56
C ASP A 92 14.86 1.54 5.43
N GLU A 93 14.80 2.07 4.20
CA GLU A 93 14.10 3.32 3.92
C GLU A 93 12.58 3.18 4.11
N LEU A 94 11.99 2.05 3.69
CA LEU A 94 10.58 1.72 3.93
C LEU A 94 10.28 1.58 5.43
N GLN A 95 11.13 0.88 6.16
CA GLN A 95 10.98 0.70 7.60
C GLN A 95 11.06 2.04 8.35
N GLY A 96 12.02 2.89 7.98
CA GLY A 96 12.13 4.25 8.52
C GLY A 96 10.91 5.13 8.21
N LEU A 97 10.31 4.97 7.02
CA LEU A 97 9.05 5.62 6.68
C LEU A 97 7.91 5.09 7.55
N MET A 98 7.71 3.79 7.64
CA MET A 98 6.65 3.16 8.45
C MET A 98 6.75 3.58 9.92
N ASP A 99 7.95 3.57 10.49
CA ASP A 99 8.23 4.07 11.84
C ASP A 99 7.82 5.54 12.00
N THR A 100 8.12 6.37 11.00
CA THR A 100 7.78 7.79 11.04
C THR A 100 6.27 7.98 11.01
N LEU A 101 5.57 7.25 10.15
CA LEU A 101 4.12 7.31 10.03
C LEU A 101 3.44 6.91 11.34
N GLU A 102 3.88 5.83 11.98
CA GLU A 102 3.34 5.35 13.24
C GLU A 102 3.62 6.33 14.39
N LYS A 103 4.87 6.74 14.57
CA LYS A 103 5.28 7.68 15.62
C LYS A 103 4.57 9.04 15.53
N GLN A 104 4.22 9.48 14.32
CA GLN A 104 3.50 10.74 14.09
C GLN A 104 1.98 10.56 14.05
N ASN A 105 1.48 9.32 14.22
CA ASN A 105 0.05 8.99 14.15
C ASN A 105 -0.61 9.45 12.83
N ILE A 106 0.14 9.34 11.72
CA ILE A 106 -0.35 9.65 10.37
C ILE A 106 -1.21 8.49 9.89
N SER A 107 -2.39 8.78 9.32
CA SER A 107 -3.27 7.75 8.75
C SER A 107 -2.56 7.01 7.60
N GLN A 108 -2.62 5.67 7.60
CA GLN A 108 -1.82 4.83 6.70
C GLN A 108 -2.70 3.91 5.87
N LEU A 109 -2.37 3.76 4.59
CA LEU A 109 -2.96 2.78 3.69
C LEU A 109 -1.85 2.06 2.92
N TYR A 110 -1.88 0.74 3.00
CA TYR A 110 -0.91 -0.14 2.33
C TYR A 110 -1.61 -0.98 1.28
N VAL A 111 -1.12 -0.95 0.04
CA VAL A 111 -1.78 -1.61 -1.09
C VAL A 111 -0.91 -2.74 -1.62
N CYS A 112 -1.49 -3.94 -1.79
CA CYS A 112 -0.85 -5.09 -2.41
C CYS A 112 0.50 -5.44 -1.71
N TRP A 113 1.63 -5.41 -2.45
CA TRP A 113 2.95 -5.69 -1.89
C TRP A 113 3.32 -4.73 -0.74
N GLY A 114 2.87 -3.47 -0.81
CA GLY A 114 3.00 -2.52 0.31
C GLY A 114 2.32 -3.02 1.59
N GLY A 115 1.16 -3.67 1.46
CA GLY A 115 0.49 -4.35 2.58
C GLY A 115 1.26 -5.56 3.09
N MET A 116 1.86 -6.35 2.19
CA MET A 116 2.67 -7.52 2.58
C MET A 116 3.87 -7.11 3.44
N ILE A 117 4.62 -6.09 3.01
CA ILE A 117 5.79 -5.63 3.76
C ILE A 117 5.40 -5.00 5.10
N ALA A 118 4.29 -4.28 5.17
CA ALA A 118 3.79 -3.71 6.42
C ALA A 118 3.35 -4.79 7.42
N LEU A 119 2.63 -5.81 6.98
CA LEU A 119 2.22 -6.94 7.81
C LEU A 119 3.45 -7.70 8.35
N ASN A 120 4.46 -7.90 7.52
CA ASN A 120 5.70 -8.52 7.96
C ASN A 120 6.45 -7.64 8.98
N TYR A 121 6.60 -6.35 8.69
CA TYR A 121 7.37 -5.44 9.52
C TYR A 121 6.73 -5.20 10.90
N PHE A 122 5.45 -4.88 10.94
CA PHE A 122 4.76 -4.53 12.19
C PHE A 122 4.36 -5.74 13.04
N TYR A 123 4.02 -6.86 12.37
CA TYR A 123 3.37 -8.00 13.05
C TYR A 123 4.12 -9.32 12.86
N GLY A 124 5.24 -9.34 12.12
CA GLY A 124 6.00 -10.55 11.88
C GLY A 124 5.30 -11.59 11.01
N ILE A 125 4.22 -11.22 10.33
CA ILE A 125 3.46 -12.15 9.47
C ILE A 125 4.35 -12.65 8.33
N HIS A 126 4.35 -13.95 8.10
CA HIS A 126 5.15 -14.55 7.03
C HIS A 126 4.48 -14.42 5.67
N LYS A 127 5.31 -14.31 4.64
CA LYS A 127 4.88 -14.38 3.25
C LYS A 127 4.96 -15.81 2.75
N GLU A 128 3.91 -16.27 2.10
CA GLU A 128 3.79 -17.60 1.51
C GLU A 128 3.67 -17.51 0.00
N MET A 129 4.41 -18.35 -0.71
CA MET A 129 4.31 -18.44 -2.17
C MET A 129 3.15 -19.34 -2.55
N LEU A 130 2.38 -18.91 -3.55
CA LEU A 130 1.32 -19.72 -4.13
C LEU A 130 1.89 -20.68 -5.18
N ASP A 131 1.34 -21.88 -5.27
CA ASP A 131 1.72 -22.90 -6.28
C ASP A 131 1.47 -22.38 -7.72
N ALA A 132 0.47 -21.54 -7.90
CA ALA A 132 0.16 -20.89 -9.15
C ALA A 132 -0.27 -19.44 -8.93
N LYS A 133 -0.18 -18.62 -9.99
CA LYS A 133 -0.66 -17.24 -9.93
C LYS A 133 -2.16 -17.20 -9.63
N LEU A 134 -2.52 -16.57 -8.52
CA LEU A 134 -3.90 -16.18 -8.28
C LEU A 134 -4.23 -14.99 -9.19
N PHE A 135 -5.05 -15.24 -10.21
CA PHE A 135 -5.40 -14.21 -11.21
C PHE A 135 -6.87 -14.28 -11.54
N GLY A 136 -7.59 -13.20 -11.35
CA GLY A 136 -9.02 -13.13 -11.66
C GLY A 136 -9.76 -12.07 -10.86
N ILE A 137 -11.09 -12.07 -11.01
CA ILE A 137 -12.01 -11.24 -10.24
C ILE A 137 -12.85 -12.18 -9.39
N TYR A 138 -12.83 -11.98 -8.08
CA TYR A 138 -13.45 -12.88 -7.13
C TYR A 138 -14.48 -12.15 -6.26
N PRO A 139 -15.64 -12.77 -6.02
CA PRO A 139 -16.60 -12.25 -5.05
C PRO A 139 -16.01 -12.34 -3.62
N GLN A 140 -16.19 -11.28 -2.86
CA GLN A 140 -15.65 -11.14 -1.51
C GLN A 140 -16.76 -11.33 -0.47
N LYS A 141 -16.42 -12.02 0.61
CA LYS A 141 -17.25 -12.17 1.81
C LYS A 141 -16.75 -11.18 2.87
N ILE A 142 -17.62 -10.28 3.29
CA ILE A 142 -17.35 -9.35 4.40
C ILE A 142 -17.48 -10.11 5.72
N THR A 143 -16.45 -10.04 6.55
CA THR A 143 -16.39 -10.71 7.85
C THR A 143 -16.47 -9.74 9.02
N ASN A 144 -16.14 -8.48 8.78
CA ASN A 144 -16.20 -7.44 9.78
C ASN A 144 -16.84 -6.17 9.19
N GLN A 145 -17.77 -5.58 9.91
CA GLN A 145 -18.40 -4.30 9.55
C GLN A 145 -17.40 -3.15 9.86
N SER A 146 -16.63 -2.79 8.85
CA SER A 146 -15.64 -1.72 8.95
C SER A 146 -16.06 -0.50 8.15
N ASN A 147 -15.71 0.68 8.62
CA ASN A 147 -15.90 1.92 7.85
C ASN A 147 -15.15 1.90 6.51
N LEU A 148 -14.06 1.11 6.40
CA LEU A 148 -13.31 0.92 5.17
C LEU A 148 -14.14 0.23 4.07
N LEU A 149 -15.15 -0.56 4.46
CA LEU A 149 -16.03 -1.29 3.53
C LEU A 149 -17.42 -0.63 3.40
N LYS A 150 -17.57 0.60 3.89
CA LYS A 150 -18.85 1.33 3.82
C LYS A 150 -19.31 1.46 2.37
N GLY A 151 -20.54 1.02 2.10
CA GLY A 151 -21.12 1.02 0.77
C GLY A 151 -20.86 -0.24 -0.04
N LEU A 152 -20.03 -1.17 0.44
CA LEU A 152 -19.87 -2.50 -0.15
C LEU A 152 -20.79 -3.52 0.52
N THR A 153 -21.25 -4.50 -0.25
CA THR A 153 -22.08 -5.61 0.21
C THR A 153 -21.39 -6.94 -0.04
N ASN A 154 -21.83 -7.99 0.66
CA ASN A 154 -21.33 -9.35 0.40
C ASN A 154 -21.45 -9.69 -1.10
N GLY A 155 -20.41 -10.27 -1.63
CA GLY A 155 -20.30 -10.58 -3.06
C GLY A 155 -19.72 -9.44 -3.90
N PHE A 156 -19.28 -8.32 -3.31
CA PHE A 156 -18.56 -7.33 -4.09
C PHE A 156 -17.34 -7.94 -4.78
N LEU A 157 -17.06 -7.49 -5.97
CA LEU A 157 -16.01 -8.07 -6.81
C LEU A 157 -14.67 -7.36 -6.59
N ALA A 158 -13.62 -8.14 -6.32
CA ALA A 158 -12.27 -7.61 -6.22
C ALA A 158 -11.29 -8.38 -7.10
N PRO A 159 -10.38 -7.68 -7.81
CA PRO A 159 -9.35 -8.32 -8.61
C PRO A 159 -8.21 -8.84 -7.73
N HIS A 160 -7.72 -10.02 -8.05
CA HIS A 160 -6.48 -10.57 -7.51
C HIS A 160 -5.49 -10.84 -8.65
N ALA A 161 -4.22 -10.48 -8.46
CA ALA A 161 -3.15 -10.70 -9.44
C ALA A 161 -1.82 -10.86 -8.71
N ARG A 162 -1.57 -12.02 -8.06
CA ARG A 162 -0.42 -12.21 -7.20
C ARG A 162 0.11 -13.66 -7.23
N TYR A 163 1.40 -13.83 -6.93
CA TYR A 163 2.09 -15.11 -6.76
C TYR A 163 2.36 -15.45 -5.30
N ALA A 164 2.05 -14.54 -4.39
CA ALA A 164 2.24 -14.74 -2.96
C ALA A 164 1.09 -14.11 -2.17
N GLU A 165 0.88 -14.59 -0.96
CA GLU A 165 0.01 -13.96 0.03
C GLU A 165 0.66 -14.01 1.41
N MET A 166 0.07 -13.32 2.38
CA MET A 166 0.53 -13.37 3.76
C MET A 166 -0.13 -14.55 4.46
N SER A 167 0.60 -15.20 5.36
CA SER A 167 0.13 -16.37 6.10
C SER A 167 -1.19 -16.06 6.82
N LYS A 168 -2.22 -16.76 6.41
CA LYS A 168 -3.56 -16.62 6.99
C LYS A 168 -3.60 -17.06 8.44
N ASP A 169 -2.84 -18.11 8.78
CA ASP A 169 -2.77 -18.65 10.14
C ASP A 169 -2.09 -17.66 11.08
N ASP A 170 -1.01 -17.01 10.63
CA ASP A 170 -0.36 -15.95 11.39
C ASP A 170 -1.31 -14.77 11.64
N ILE A 171 -2.03 -14.33 10.60
CA ILE A 171 -3.00 -13.24 10.71
C ILE A 171 -4.13 -13.58 11.67
N LEU A 172 -4.69 -14.79 11.58
CA LEU A 172 -5.77 -15.24 12.47
C LEU A 172 -5.29 -15.41 13.93
N SER A 173 -4.02 -15.67 14.13
CA SER A 173 -3.41 -15.80 15.46
C SER A 173 -3.07 -14.46 16.10
N SER A 174 -3.00 -13.39 15.30
CA SER A 174 -2.72 -12.03 15.78
C SER A 174 -3.95 -11.43 16.44
N LYS A 175 -3.77 -10.80 17.61
CA LYS A 175 -4.83 -10.04 18.32
C LYS A 175 -5.00 -8.63 17.79
N ASP A 176 -4.02 -8.14 17.03
CA ASP A 176 -3.94 -6.75 16.56
C ASP A 176 -4.44 -6.60 15.12
N LEU A 177 -4.79 -7.71 14.45
CA LEU A 177 -5.25 -7.72 13.08
C LEU A 177 -6.72 -8.14 12.97
N ILE A 178 -7.44 -7.49 12.09
CA ILE A 178 -8.84 -7.80 11.80
C ILE A 178 -8.98 -8.05 10.30
N ILE A 179 -9.47 -9.24 9.94
CA ILE A 179 -9.83 -9.55 8.55
C ILE A 179 -11.19 -8.94 8.26
N ASN A 180 -11.25 -7.96 7.38
CA ASN A 180 -12.49 -7.31 6.97
C ASN A 180 -13.23 -8.07 5.86
N ALA A 181 -12.50 -8.68 4.94
CA ALA A 181 -13.07 -9.49 3.86
C ALA A 181 -12.08 -10.54 3.34
N TYR A 182 -12.62 -11.59 2.72
CA TYR A 182 -11.85 -12.58 1.99
C TYR A 182 -12.63 -13.08 0.77
N SER A 183 -11.93 -13.61 -0.23
CA SER A 183 -12.57 -14.14 -1.43
C SER A 183 -13.39 -15.41 -1.13
N SER A 184 -14.34 -15.73 -1.98
CA SER A 184 -15.11 -16.98 -1.90
C SER A 184 -14.25 -18.24 -1.94
N THR A 185 -13.01 -18.14 -2.43
CA THR A 185 -12.00 -19.21 -2.45
C THR A 185 -11.08 -19.20 -1.21
N GLY A 186 -11.33 -18.30 -0.25
CA GLY A 186 -10.60 -18.24 1.02
C GLY A 186 -9.34 -17.37 1.04
N HIS A 187 -8.99 -16.74 -0.09
CA HIS A 187 -7.85 -15.81 -0.15
C HIS A 187 -8.19 -14.47 0.50
N LEU A 188 -7.24 -13.90 1.22
CA LEU A 188 -7.39 -12.60 1.87
C LEU A 188 -7.52 -11.46 0.85
N PHE A 189 -8.32 -10.46 1.22
CA PHE A 189 -8.51 -9.25 0.43
C PHE A 189 -7.64 -8.12 0.97
#